data_9e7c1a7614e3fefecaea469f322b5430
#
_entry.id   9e7c1a7614e3fefecaea469f322b5430
#
_cell.length_a   1.000
_cell.length_b   1.000
_cell.length_c   1.000
_cell.angle_alpha   90.00
_cell.angle_beta   90.00
_cell.angle_gamma   90.00
#
_symmetry.space_group_name_H-M   'P 1'
#
loop_
_entity.id
_entity.type
_entity.pdbx_description
1 polymer ?
#
loop_
_entity_poly.entity_id
_entity_poly.type
_entity_poly.pdbx_seq_one_letter_code
_entity_poly.pdbx_strand_id
1 'polypeptide(L)'
;MNIIPLMQQEFASSSKRVAKMTENFSGDEVFFRPYDKVNHLAWEIGHLAFIRNTVIKLLNPLEKLESYENERANFTPGTPLQSNEMYASITEVITLFQKRGDKIGVLLADLTQEHWDSESPFRLPFGTTVGSQIWTFFMHESFHLGEISYLKNILVRNKG
;
A
#
# COMPACT_ATOMS: atom_id res chain seq x y z
N MET A 1 15.76 -20.48 5.92
CA MET A 1 15.19 -20.03 4.62
C MET A 1 15.33 -18.52 4.58
N ASN A 2 16.00 -17.95 3.59
CA ASN A 2 16.08 -16.50 3.45
C ASN A 2 14.75 -15.99 2.87
N ILE A 3 13.97 -15.24 3.65
CA ILE A 3 12.65 -14.71 3.27
C ILE A 3 12.74 -13.43 2.41
N ILE A 4 13.88 -12.73 2.42
CA ILE A 4 14.04 -11.42 1.76
C ILE A 4 13.74 -11.49 0.25
N PRO A 5 14.27 -12.46 -0.53
CA PRO A 5 13.93 -12.57 -1.95
C PRO A 5 12.45 -12.84 -2.21
N LEU A 6 11.78 -13.59 -1.34
CA LEU A 6 10.35 -13.83 -1.44
C LEU A 6 9.56 -12.54 -1.22
N MET A 7 9.92 -11.76 -0.20
CA MET A 7 9.29 -10.46 0.06
C MET A 7 9.46 -9.50 -1.13
N GLN A 8 10.65 -9.48 -1.75
CA GLN A 8 10.89 -8.68 -2.95
C GLN A 8 9.95 -9.06 -4.10
N GLN A 9 9.79 -10.36 -4.37
CA GLN A 9 8.87 -10.85 -5.40
C GLN A 9 7.41 -10.50 -5.09
N GLU A 10 7.01 -10.62 -3.84
CA GLU A 10 5.62 -10.38 -3.43
C GLU A 10 5.24 -8.89 -3.50
N PHE A 11 6.10 -7.96 -3.11
CA PHE A 11 5.84 -6.53 -3.30
C PHE A 11 5.74 -6.15 -4.80
N ALA A 12 6.58 -6.72 -5.65
CA ALA A 12 6.50 -6.53 -7.09
C ALA A 12 5.21 -7.14 -7.69
N SER A 13 4.83 -8.34 -7.23
CA SER A 13 3.59 -9.02 -7.62
C SER A 13 2.35 -8.22 -7.22
N SER A 14 2.34 -7.68 -5.99
CA SER A 14 1.27 -6.83 -5.48
C SER A 14 1.09 -5.57 -6.33
N SER A 15 2.17 -4.89 -6.71
CA SER A 15 2.13 -3.72 -7.61
C SER A 15 1.43 -4.04 -8.93
N LYS A 16 1.76 -5.18 -9.55
CA LYS A 16 1.14 -5.63 -10.79
C LYS A 16 -0.35 -5.99 -10.61
N ARG A 17 -0.69 -6.64 -9.49
CA ARG A 17 -2.08 -7.02 -9.18
C ARG A 17 -2.97 -5.79 -9.02
N VAL A 18 -2.55 -4.78 -8.26
CA VAL A 18 -3.31 -3.54 -8.10
C VAL A 18 -3.54 -2.87 -9.45
N ALA A 19 -2.50 -2.66 -10.25
CA ALA A 19 -2.64 -2.05 -11.57
C ALA A 19 -3.64 -2.81 -12.45
N LYS A 20 -3.54 -4.14 -12.51
CA LYS A 20 -4.45 -4.98 -13.31
C LYS A 20 -5.89 -4.96 -12.78
N MET A 21 -6.09 -4.94 -11.46
CA MET A 21 -7.43 -4.93 -10.88
C MET A 21 -8.16 -3.61 -11.11
N THR A 22 -7.43 -2.53 -11.36
CA THR A 22 -7.96 -1.17 -11.41
C THR A 22 -7.91 -0.51 -12.79
N GLU A 23 -7.35 -1.18 -13.80
CA GLU A 23 -7.13 -0.64 -15.15
C GLU A 23 -8.38 -0.09 -15.86
N ASN A 24 -9.58 -0.57 -15.48
CA ASN A 24 -10.86 -0.20 -16.12
C ASN A 24 -11.73 0.71 -15.23
N PHE A 25 -11.20 1.28 -14.17
CA PHE A 25 -11.94 2.15 -13.26
C PHE A 25 -11.37 3.56 -13.25
N SER A 26 -12.24 4.55 -13.35
CA SER A 26 -11.89 5.97 -13.36
C SER A 26 -13.05 6.83 -12.90
N GLY A 27 -12.78 8.12 -12.69
CA GLY A 27 -13.81 9.09 -12.30
C GLY A 27 -14.52 8.69 -11.00
N ASP A 28 -15.83 8.83 -10.96
CA ASP A 28 -16.64 8.61 -9.75
C ASP A 28 -16.73 7.14 -9.33
N GLU A 29 -16.44 6.21 -10.24
CA GLU A 29 -16.51 4.78 -9.94
C GLU A 29 -15.56 4.36 -8.80
N VAL A 30 -14.39 5.01 -8.71
CA VAL A 30 -13.39 4.68 -7.69
C VAL A 30 -13.81 5.10 -6.28
N PHE A 31 -14.87 5.92 -6.15
CA PHE A 31 -15.48 6.36 -4.90
C PHE A 31 -16.74 5.57 -4.53
N PHE A 32 -17.12 4.58 -5.35
CA PHE A 32 -18.26 3.74 -5.03
C PHE A 32 -18.03 2.93 -3.75
N ARG A 33 -19.06 2.86 -2.91
CA ARG A 33 -19.10 2.09 -1.67
C ARG A 33 -20.36 1.23 -1.65
N PRO A 34 -20.22 -0.09 -1.54
CA PRO A 34 -21.40 -0.96 -1.44
C PRO A 34 -22.17 -0.77 -0.13
N TYR A 35 -21.49 -0.31 0.94
CA TYR A 35 -22.04 -0.06 2.27
C TYR A 35 -21.32 1.12 2.93
N ASP A 36 -21.97 1.79 3.89
CA ASP A 36 -21.40 2.97 4.58
C ASP A 36 -20.10 2.70 5.36
N LYS A 37 -19.88 1.46 5.78
CA LYS A 37 -18.72 1.08 6.60
C LYS A 37 -17.55 0.49 5.79
N VAL A 38 -17.66 0.46 4.47
CA VAL A 38 -16.60 -0.03 3.56
C VAL A 38 -15.91 1.16 2.94
N ASN A 39 -14.59 1.11 2.85
CA ASN A 39 -13.83 2.12 2.12
C ASN A 39 -14.09 1.98 0.61
N HIS A 40 -13.86 3.04 -0.13
CA HIS A 40 -13.91 3.02 -1.59
C HIS A 40 -12.52 2.71 -2.18
N LEU A 41 -12.48 2.34 -3.47
CA LEU A 41 -11.27 1.89 -4.15
C LEU A 41 -10.12 2.90 -4.09
N ALA A 42 -10.42 4.20 -4.26
CA ALA A 42 -9.40 5.26 -4.17
C ALA A 42 -8.77 5.32 -2.76
N TRP A 43 -9.55 5.10 -1.70
CA TRP A 43 -9.01 5.04 -0.35
C TRP A 43 -8.11 3.82 -0.15
N GLU A 44 -8.56 2.64 -0.58
CA GLU A 44 -7.82 1.37 -0.42
C GLU A 44 -6.41 1.47 -1.04
N ILE A 45 -6.34 1.94 -2.29
CA ILE A 45 -5.05 2.03 -3.00
C ILE A 45 -4.18 3.15 -2.44
N GLY A 46 -4.79 4.29 -2.10
CA GLY A 46 -4.09 5.41 -1.48
C GLY A 46 -3.50 5.05 -0.12
N HIS A 47 -4.27 4.32 0.70
CA HIS A 47 -3.80 3.80 1.98
C HIS A 47 -2.61 2.85 1.80
N LEU A 48 -2.68 1.92 0.85
CA LEU A 48 -1.57 1.03 0.56
C LEU A 48 -0.33 1.78 0.07
N ALA A 49 -0.51 2.78 -0.79
CA ALA A 49 0.59 3.64 -1.22
C ALA A 49 1.23 4.37 -0.01
N PHE A 50 0.42 4.90 0.90
CA PHE A 50 0.90 5.56 2.13
C PHE A 50 1.66 4.60 3.05
N ILE A 51 1.16 3.39 3.27
CA ILE A 51 1.81 2.36 4.10
C ILE A 51 3.17 1.94 3.54
N ARG A 52 3.34 1.88 2.21
CA ARG A 52 4.64 1.59 1.59
C ARG A 52 5.73 2.60 1.96
N ASN A 53 5.38 3.85 2.27
CA ASN A 53 6.34 4.81 2.82
C ASN A 53 6.91 4.35 4.17
N THR A 54 6.09 3.74 5.02
CA THR A 54 6.57 3.18 6.29
C THR A 54 7.54 2.02 6.05
N VAL A 55 7.23 1.14 5.10
CA VAL A 55 8.13 0.05 4.71
C VAL A 55 9.47 0.58 4.18
N ILE A 56 9.43 1.61 3.32
CA ILE A 56 10.65 2.27 2.82
C ILE A 56 11.48 2.84 3.99
N LYS A 57 10.82 3.48 4.97
CA LYS A 57 11.51 4.04 6.14
C LYS A 57 12.07 2.98 7.09
N LEU A 58 11.46 1.80 7.17
CA LEU A 58 12.01 0.65 7.90
C LEU A 58 13.30 0.14 7.23
N LEU A 59 13.33 0.10 5.90
CA LEU A 59 14.46 -0.35 5.11
C LEU A 59 15.59 0.68 5.06
N ASN A 60 15.24 1.97 4.94
CA ASN A 60 16.18 3.09 4.92
C ASN A 60 15.54 4.34 5.57
N PRO A 61 15.82 4.63 6.84
CA PRO A 61 15.25 5.79 7.54
C PRO A 61 15.58 7.15 6.89
N LEU A 62 16.68 7.24 6.14
CA LEU A 62 17.13 8.47 5.49
C LEU A 62 16.54 8.67 4.09
N GLU A 63 15.81 7.68 3.54
CA GLU A 63 15.24 7.76 2.20
C GLU A 63 14.26 8.93 2.09
N LYS A 64 14.37 9.71 1.02
CA LYS A 64 13.41 10.77 0.69
C LYS A 64 12.14 10.14 0.12
N LEU A 65 11.00 10.56 0.64
CA LEU A 65 9.69 10.08 0.21
C LEU A 65 9.04 11.09 -0.73
N GLU A 66 8.55 10.62 -1.87
CA GLU A 66 7.61 11.38 -2.70
C GLU A 66 6.23 11.29 -2.08
N SER A 67 5.46 12.38 -2.12
CA SER A 67 4.11 12.47 -1.58
C SER A 67 3.25 13.29 -2.54
N TYR A 68 1.95 13.04 -2.56
CA TYR A 68 0.97 13.87 -3.25
C TYR A 68 0.16 14.72 -2.27
N GLU A 69 -0.57 15.69 -2.81
CA GLU A 69 -1.41 16.57 -2.00
C GLU A 69 -2.41 15.78 -1.16
N ASN A 70 -2.59 16.17 0.10
CA ASN A 70 -3.49 15.56 1.08
C ASN A 70 -3.18 14.11 1.48
N GLU A 71 -2.14 13.45 0.95
CA GLU A 71 -1.84 12.05 1.28
C GLU A 71 -1.79 11.81 2.79
N ARG A 72 -1.04 12.63 3.53
CA ARG A 72 -0.92 12.48 4.98
C ARG A 72 -2.24 12.77 5.71
N ALA A 73 -2.99 13.77 5.25
CA ALA A 73 -4.29 14.13 5.83
C ALA A 73 -5.32 13.00 5.64
N ASN A 74 -5.29 12.29 4.50
CA ASN A 74 -6.22 11.22 4.19
C ASN A 74 -5.93 9.92 4.95
N PHE A 75 -4.65 9.59 5.21
CA PHE A 75 -4.25 8.24 5.64
C PHE A 75 -3.53 8.17 6.98
N THR A 76 -3.40 9.28 7.72
CA THR A 76 -2.93 9.20 9.12
C THR A 76 -3.90 8.34 9.94
N PRO A 77 -3.40 7.40 10.78
CA PRO A 77 -4.25 6.54 11.58
C PRO A 77 -5.28 7.33 12.40
N GLY A 78 -6.54 6.90 12.36
CA GLY A 78 -7.66 7.55 13.02
C GLY A 78 -8.35 8.66 12.20
N THR A 79 -7.86 8.99 11.01
CA THR A 79 -8.53 9.94 10.12
C THR A 79 -9.81 9.32 9.56
N PRO A 80 -10.96 10.00 9.65
CA PRO A 80 -12.19 9.53 9.01
C PRO A 80 -12.07 9.63 7.48
N LEU A 81 -12.90 8.87 6.78
CA LEU A 81 -13.01 8.97 5.33
C LEU A 81 -13.33 10.42 4.91
N GLN A 82 -12.51 10.96 4.01
CA GLN A 82 -12.65 12.34 3.53
C GLN A 82 -13.61 12.43 2.34
N SER A 83 -13.95 13.65 1.92
CA SER A 83 -14.71 13.90 0.70
C SER A 83 -13.88 13.57 -0.55
N ASN A 84 -14.55 13.24 -1.66
CA ASN A 84 -13.91 12.69 -2.87
C ASN A 84 -12.82 13.60 -3.44
N GLU A 85 -13.01 14.92 -3.38
CA GLU A 85 -12.07 15.93 -3.89
C GLU A 85 -10.74 15.98 -3.12
N MET A 86 -10.67 15.38 -1.94
CA MET A 86 -9.45 15.29 -1.14
C MET A 86 -8.49 14.20 -1.65
N TYR A 87 -8.97 13.32 -2.52
CA TYR A 87 -8.15 12.23 -3.06
C TYR A 87 -7.51 12.61 -4.39
N ALA A 88 -6.23 12.28 -4.54
CA ALA A 88 -5.56 12.39 -5.83
C ALA A 88 -6.19 11.46 -6.88
N SER A 89 -5.91 11.71 -8.15
CA SER A 89 -6.39 10.84 -9.22
C SER A 89 -5.93 9.40 -9.01
N ILE A 90 -6.79 8.44 -9.33
CA ILE A 90 -6.46 7.02 -9.17
C ILE A 90 -5.19 6.63 -9.95
N THR A 91 -4.97 7.23 -11.12
CA THR A 91 -3.78 7.00 -11.95
C THR A 91 -2.50 7.48 -11.26
N GLU A 92 -2.54 8.64 -10.61
CA GLU A 92 -1.41 9.18 -9.85
C GLU A 92 -1.08 8.28 -8.66
N VAL A 93 -2.10 7.87 -7.91
CA VAL A 93 -1.94 7.01 -6.73
C VAL A 93 -1.38 5.64 -7.11
N ILE A 94 -1.88 5.01 -8.18
CA ILE A 94 -1.36 3.73 -8.70
C ILE A 94 0.11 3.88 -9.13
N THR A 95 0.43 4.96 -9.84
CA THR A 95 1.80 5.23 -10.28
C THR A 95 2.75 5.35 -9.08
N LEU A 96 2.31 6.06 -8.04
CA LEU A 96 3.11 6.22 -6.82
C LEU A 96 3.23 4.90 -6.04
N PHE A 97 2.16 4.13 -5.95
CA PHE A 97 2.17 2.79 -5.35
C PHE A 97 3.18 1.87 -6.03
N GLN A 98 3.22 1.87 -7.37
CA GLN A 98 4.19 1.10 -8.16
C GLN A 98 5.63 1.57 -7.91
N LYS A 99 5.89 2.88 -8.03
CA LYS A 99 7.22 3.46 -7.75
C LYS A 99 7.75 3.10 -6.35
N ARG A 100 6.88 3.14 -5.35
CA ARG A 100 7.23 2.74 -3.98
C ARG A 100 7.50 1.24 -3.88
N GLY A 101 6.77 0.41 -4.63
CA GLY A 101 7.05 -1.02 -4.75
C GLY A 101 8.42 -1.31 -5.36
N ASP A 102 8.76 -0.61 -6.44
CA ASP A 102 10.07 -0.72 -7.08
C ASP A 102 11.19 -0.28 -6.12
N LYS A 103 10.99 0.82 -5.39
CA LYS A 103 11.95 1.29 -4.37
C LYS A 103 12.13 0.26 -3.26
N ILE A 104 11.05 -0.33 -2.74
CA ILE A 104 11.10 -1.41 -1.75
C ILE A 104 11.90 -2.60 -2.32
N GLY A 105 11.66 -2.97 -3.58
CA GLY A 105 12.39 -4.04 -4.26
C GLY A 105 13.89 -3.80 -4.31
N VAL A 106 14.33 -2.58 -4.63
CA VAL A 106 15.74 -2.18 -4.63
C VAL A 106 16.33 -2.26 -3.21
N LEU A 107 15.65 -1.68 -2.23
CA LEU A 107 16.13 -1.67 -0.85
C LEU A 107 16.20 -3.07 -0.23
N LEU A 108 15.27 -3.96 -0.58
CA LEU A 108 15.30 -5.36 -0.16
C LEU A 108 16.46 -6.15 -0.81
N ALA A 109 16.84 -5.83 -2.05
CA ALA A 109 17.94 -6.50 -2.72
C ALA A 109 19.29 -6.26 -2.02
N ASP A 110 19.46 -5.07 -1.42
CA ASP A 110 20.67 -4.67 -0.71
C ASP A 110 20.61 -4.99 0.81
N LEU A 111 19.48 -5.53 1.29
CA LEU A 111 19.26 -5.78 2.71
C LEU A 111 20.00 -7.02 3.20
N THR A 112 20.81 -6.85 4.26
CA THR A 112 21.47 -7.98 4.91
C THR A 112 20.51 -8.70 5.88
N GLN A 113 20.79 -9.98 6.15
CA GLN A 113 20.06 -10.75 7.16
C GLN A 113 20.21 -10.11 8.56
N GLU A 114 21.39 -9.58 8.88
CA GLU A 114 21.65 -8.88 10.14
C GLU A 114 20.73 -7.67 10.31
N HIS A 115 20.54 -6.84 9.25
CA HIS A 115 19.63 -5.71 9.30
C HIS A 115 18.17 -6.18 9.40
N TRP A 116 17.79 -7.23 8.66
CA TRP A 116 16.45 -7.82 8.77
C TRP A 116 16.12 -8.26 10.20
N ASP A 117 17.07 -8.85 10.90
CA ASP A 117 16.92 -9.35 12.26
C ASP A 117 17.15 -8.28 13.34
N SER A 118 17.64 -7.09 12.97
CA SER A 118 17.92 -6.00 13.91
C SER A 118 16.66 -5.42 14.51
N GLU A 119 16.81 -4.79 15.70
CA GLU A 119 15.71 -4.06 16.34
C GLU A 119 15.24 -2.91 15.45
N SER A 120 13.93 -2.78 15.31
CA SER A 120 13.34 -1.70 14.51
C SER A 120 13.53 -0.34 15.16
N PRO A 121 13.84 0.72 14.37
CA PRO A 121 13.88 2.09 14.87
C PRO A 121 12.48 2.64 15.22
N PHE A 122 11.42 1.94 14.83
CA PHE A 122 10.03 2.35 15.07
C PHE A 122 9.36 1.47 16.13
N ARG A 123 8.76 2.11 17.14
CA ARG A 123 7.92 1.41 18.13
C ARG A 123 6.51 1.27 17.59
N LEU A 124 6.24 0.13 16.98
CA LEU A 124 4.92 -0.24 16.49
C LEU A 124 4.26 -1.25 17.45
N PRO A 125 2.94 -1.38 17.46
CA PRO A 125 2.22 -2.34 18.31
C PRO A 125 2.41 -3.80 17.87
N PHE A 126 3.22 -4.05 16.84
CA PHE A 126 3.46 -5.36 16.25
C PHE A 126 4.93 -5.47 15.78
N GLY A 127 5.53 -6.61 16.09
CA GLY A 127 6.92 -6.88 15.72
C GLY A 127 7.94 -5.94 16.37
N THR A 128 9.10 -6.47 16.70
CA THR A 128 10.19 -5.70 17.32
C THR A 128 11.39 -5.55 16.40
N THR A 129 11.50 -6.38 15.38
CA THR A 129 12.59 -6.31 14.39
C THR A 129 12.12 -5.67 13.08
N VAL A 130 13.07 -5.15 12.31
CA VAL A 130 12.81 -4.61 10.96
C VAL A 130 12.04 -5.62 10.12
N GLY A 131 12.50 -6.86 10.05
CA GLY A 131 11.87 -7.91 9.25
C GLY A 131 10.46 -8.27 9.72
N SER A 132 10.22 -8.37 11.03
CA SER A 132 8.90 -8.69 11.57
C SER A 132 7.87 -7.60 11.27
N GLN A 133 8.28 -6.34 11.27
CA GLN A 133 7.41 -5.23 10.92
C GLN A 133 7.14 -5.16 9.41
N ILE A 134 8.16 -5.37 8.56
CA ILE A 134 7.98 -5.46 7.10
C ILE A 134 7.02 -6.60 6.75
N TRP A 135 7.18 -7.78 7.36
CA TRP A 135 6.27 -8.91 7.19
C TRP A 135 4.83 -8.54 7.54
N THR A 136 4.63 -7.86 8.67
CA THR A 136 3.29 -7.44 9.11
C THR A 136 2.66 -6.44 8.13
N PHE A 137 3.43 -5.48 7.62
CA PHE A 137 2.94 -4.55 6.59
C PHE A 137 2.60 -5.26 5.27
N PHE A 138 3.38 -6.27 4.88
CA PHE A 138 3.05 -7.09 3.72
C PHE A 138 1.74 -7.87 3.92
N MET A 139 1.53 -8.47 5.10
CA MET A 139 0.27 -9.13 5.42
C MET A 139 -0.91 -8.15 5.40
N HIS A 140 -0.73 -6.95 5.95
CA HIS A 140 -1.71 -5.86 5.90
C HIS A 140 -2.03 -5.48 4.43
N GLU A 141 -1.02 -5.35 3.57
CA GLU A 141 -1.22 -5.11 2.14
C GLU A 141 -2.03 -6.24 1.49
N SER A 142 -1.79 -7.49 1.87
CA SER A 142 -2.53 -8.64 1.36
C SER A 142 -4.02 -8.62 1.74
N PHE A 143 -4.38 -8.14 2.93
CA PHE A 143 -5.79 -7.93 3.32
C PHE A 143 -6.46 -6.90 2.42
N HIS A 144 -5.84 -5.74 2.21
CA HIS A 144 -6.38 -4.69 1.35
C HIS A 144 -6.47 -5.12 -0.12
N LEU A 145 -5.56 -5.97 -0.62
CA LEU A 145 -5.70 -6.58 -1.94
C LEU A 145 -6.99 -7.41 -2.07
N GLY A 146 -7.39 -8.10 -1.00
CA GLY A 146 -8.67 -8.81 -0.94
C GLY A 146 -9.86 -7.85 -1.01
N GLU A 147 -9.81 -6.73 -0.31
CA GLU A 147 -10.84 -5.67 -0.33
C GLU A 147 -10.94 -5.01 -1.72
N ILE A 148 -9.81 -4.67 -2.33
CA ILE A 148 -9.75 -4.16 -3.71
C ILE A 148 -10.38 -5.16 -4.70
N SER A 149 -10.05 -6.44 -4.58
CA SER A 149 -10.62 -7.49 -5.43
C SER A 149 -12.14 -7.61 -5.26
N TYR A 150 -12.62 -7.51 -4.02
CA TYR A 150 -14.05 -7.53 -3.70
C TYR A 150 -14.78 -6.33 -4.32
N LEU A 151 -14.28 -5.10 -4.11
CA LEU A 151 -14.84 -3.88 -4.69
C LEU A 151 -14.87 -3.93 -6.22
N LYS A 152 -13.76 -4.37 -6.84
CA LYS A 152 -13.68 -4.60 -8.28
C LYS A 152 -14.81 -5.50 -8.77
N ASN A 153 -15.03 -6.63 -8.11
CA ASN A 153 -16.03 -7.60 -8.55
C ASN A 153 -17.45 -7.03 -8.47
N ILE A 154 -17.74 -6.20 -7.46
CA ILE A 154 -19.04 -5.51 -7.37
C ILE A 154 -19.17 -4.48 -8.49
N LEU A 155 -18.15 -3.64 -8.70
CA LEU A 155 -18.16 -2.62 -9.75
C LEU A 155 -18.35 -3.22 -11.15
N VAL A 156 -17.69 -4.34 -11.45
CA VAL A 156 -17.86 -5.04 -12.75
C VAL A 156 -19.29 -5.55 -12.92
N ARG A 157 -19.89 -6.13 -11.87
CA ARG A 157 -21.27 -6.63 -11.92
C ARG A 157 -22.31 -5.52 -12.10
N ASN A 158 -22.04 -4.34 -11.57
CA ASN A 158 -22.95 -3.20 -11.71
C ASN A 158 -22.90 -2.55 -13.11
N LYS A 159 -21.88 -2.89 -13.92
CA LYS A 159 -21.76 -2.41 -15.33
C LYS A 159 -22.47 -3.32 -16.37
N GLY A 160 -22.84 -4.53 -16.01
CA GLY A 160 -23.53 -5.48 -16.89
C GLY A 160 -24.99 -5.59 -16.60
#